data_d2e8fb51e761873496413776336606f4
#
_entry.id   d2e8fb51e761873496413776336606f4
#
_cell.length_a   1.000
_cell.length_b   1.000
_cell.length_c   1.000
_cell.angle_alpha   90.00
_cell.angle_beta   90.00
_cell.angle_gamma   90.00
#
_symmetry.space_group_name_H-M   'P 1'
#
loop_
_entity.id
_entity.type
_entity.pdbx_description
1 polymer ?
#
loop_
_entity_poly.entity_id
_entity_poly.type
_entity_poly.pdbx_seq_one_letter_code
_entity_poly.pdbx_strand_id
1 'polypeptide(L)'
;QWHRNLEILYILNGHAVVGMDGKKYCLEPLDFIVIDSGKVHDVVCGMPRFMGICIRISKKYMRKYIPDLELLKFSCNSESITEETQEAYMKICGYMKELTVLYMENRQSYALRCNGIVLEILAELVDHFSEPMAESMSVTDLGKFSRMEEICNYVEDHYMEAISLQDAAETLGLNKDYFCRFFKQNMGISFINYLNRVRISHIYQDLIHTDE
;
A
#
# COMPACT_ATOMS: atom_id res chain seq x y z
N GLN A 1 -6.54 -2.83 6.75
CA GLN A 1 -5.08 -2.81 6.71
C GLN A 1 -4.60 -1.37 6.60
N TRP A 2 -3.38 -1.13 7.01
CA TRP A 2 -2.68 0.13 6.78
C TRP A 2 -1.20 -0.19 6.56
N HIS A 3 -0.58 0.43 5.57
CA HIS A 3 0.84 0.30 5.28
C HIS A 3 1.35 1.50 4.49
N ARG A 4 2.68 1.66 4.42
CA ARG A 4 3.36 2.76 3.72
C ARG A 4 3.63 2.53 2.26
N ASN A 5 3.33 1.34 1.80
CA ASN A 5 3.58 0.98 0.43
C ASN A 5 2.42 1.48 -0.43
N LEU A 6 2.73 1.91 -1.65
CA LEU A 6 1.73 1.94 -2.70
C LEU A 6 1.31 0.49 -2.96
N GLU A 7 0.03 0.19 -2.93
CA GLU A 7 -0.49 -1.14 -3.22
C GLU A 7 -1.31 -1.12 -4.50
N ILE A 8 -1.09 -2.12 -5.36
CA ILE A 8 -1.91 -2.36 -6.55
C ILE A 8 -2.51 -3.74 -6.40
N LEU A 9 -3.82 -3.80 -6.27
CA LEU A 9 -4.57 -5.04 -6.22
C LEU A 9 -5.22 -5.29 -7.59
N TYR A 10 -4.86 -6.39 -8.23
CA TYR A 10 -5.37 -6.82 -9.53
C TYR A 10 -6.11 -8.16 -9.42
N ILE A 11 -7.30 -8.25 -9.99
CA ILE A 11 -8.15 -9.43 -9.90
C ILE A 11 -7.96 -10.32 -11.12
N LEU A 12 -7.56 -11.57 -10.91
CA LEU A 12 -7.44 -12.58 -11.97
C LEU A 12 -8.72 -13.38 -12.14
N ASN A 13 -9.36 -13.73 -11.03
CA ASN A 13 -10.60 -14.51 -11.03
C ASN A 13 -11.40 -14.23 -9.75
N GLY A 14 -12.73 -14.34 -9.84
CA GLY A 14 -13.63 -13.97 -8.76
C GLY A 14 -13.84 -12.46 -8.69
N HIS A 15 -14.22 -11.93 -7.54
CA HIS A 15 -14.40 -10.52 -7.29
C HIS A 15 -13.90 -10.13 -5.91
N ALA A 16 -13.62 -8.85 -5.72
CA ALA A 16 -13.26 -8.29 -4.43
C ALA A 16 -13.98 -6.97 -4.17
N VAL A 17 -14.20 -6.67 -2.91
CA VAL A 17 -14.68 -5.36 -2.47
C VAL A 17 -13.59 -4.72 -1.63
N VAL A 18 -13.14 -3.55 -2.04
CA VAL A 18 -12.14 -2.75 -1.30
C VAL A 18 -12.87 -1.60 -0.62
N GLY A 19 -12.84 -1.59 0.71
CA GLY A 19 -13.28 -0.45 1.52
C GLY A 19 -12.13 0.52 1.74
N MET A 20 -12.29 1.79 1.35
CA MET A 20 -11.28 2.83 1.52
C MET A 20 -11.94 4.20 1.60
N ASP A 21 -11.53 5.03 2.56
CA ASP A 21 -12.06 6.39 2.77
C ASP A 21 -13.61 6.44 2.91
N GLY A 22 -14.20 5.41 3.52
CA GLY A 22 -15.66 5.29 3.70
C GLY A 22 -16.43 4.91 2.44
N LYS A 23 -15.76 4.66 1.32
CA LYS A 23 -16.33 4.16 0.07
C LYS A 23 -16.02 2.68 -0.12
N LYS A 24 -16.81 2.00 -0.96
CA LYS A 24 -16.58 0.61 -1.36
C LYS A 24 -16.40 0.58 -2.87
N TYR A 25 -15.34 -0.07 -3.30
CA TYR A 25 -14.99 -0.29 -4.70
C TYR A 25 -15.17 -1.76 -5.02
N CYS A 26 -16.02 -2.09 -5.99
CA CYS A 26 -16.24 -3.45 -6.46
C CYS A 26 -15.30 -3.73 -7.62
N LEU A 27 -14.45 -4.73 -7.48
CA LEU A 27 -13.49 -5.13 -8.52
C LEU A 27 -13.92 -6.45 -9.14
N GLU A 28 -14.07 -6.45 -10.44
CA GLU A 28 -14.35 -7.60 -11.29
C GLU A 28 -13.04 -8.20 -11.85
N PRO A 29 -13.09 -9.38 -12.48
CA PRO A 29 -11.92 -9.96 -13.12
C PRO A 29 -11.29 -9.01 -14.15
N LEU A 30 -9.98 -8.86 -14.07
CA LEU A 30 -9.12 -7.97 -14.86
C LEU A 30 -9.18 -6.49 -14.45
N ASP A 31 -9.92 -6.14 -13.42
CA ASP A 31 -9.84 -4.83 -12.81
C ASP A 31 -8.64 -4.73 -11.86
N PHE A 32 -8.18 -3.50 -11.65
CA PHE A 32 -7.26 -3.19 -10.56
C PHE A 32 -7.66 -1.92 -9.82
N ILE A 33 -7.16 -1.79 -8.61
CA ILE A 33 -7.22 -0.58 -7.81
C ILE A 33 -5.84 -0.23 -7.26
N VAL A 34 -5.55 1.06 -7.24
CA VAL A 34 -4.38 1.62 -6.56
C VAL A 34 -4.80 2.12 -5.19
N ILE A 35 -4.14 1.61 -4.17
CA ILE A 35 -4.29 2.03 -2.78
C ILE A 35 -3.03 2.79 -2.40
N ASP A 36 -3.18 4.10 -2.24
CA ASP A 36 -2.05 4.97 -1.96
C ASP A 36 -1.46 4.72 -0.57
N SER A 37 -0.22 5.09 -0.41
CA SER A 37 0.54 4.97 0.83
C SER A 37 -0.17 5.66 2.00
N GLY A 38 -0.30 4.96 3.11
CA GLY A 38 -0.94 5.48 4.33
C GLY A 38 -2.47 5.46 4.32
N LYS A 39 -3.11 4.93 3.29
CA LYS A 39 -4.56 4.76 3.26
C LYS A 39 -5.00 3.55 4.09
N VAL A 40 -5.96 3.81 5.00
CA VAL A 40 -6.65 2.72 5.71
C VAL A 40 -7.64 2.06 4.77
N HIS A 41 -7.50 0.76 4.59
CA HIS A 41 -8.35 0.00 3.70
C HIS A 41 -8.65 -1.40 4.24
N ASP A 42 -9.71 -2.01 3.74
CA ASP A 42 -10.02 -3.42 3.92
C ASP A 42 -10.35 -4.06 2.58
N VAL A 43 -10.04 -5.34 2.46
CA VAL A 43 -10.31 -6.12 1.25
C VAL A 43 -11.13 -7.35 1.65
N VAL A 44 -12.30 -7.48 1.05
CA VAL A 44 -13.17 -8.65 1.21
C VAL A 44 -13.23 -9.37 -0.13
N CYS A 45 -12.68 -10.59 -0.15
CA CYS A 45 -12.65 -11.43 -1.34
C CYS A 45 -13.90 -12.31 -1.42
N GLY A 46 -14.51 -12.37 -2.60
CA GLY A 46 -15.62 -13.27 -2.87
C GLY A 46 -15.15 -14.72 -3.01
N MET A 47 -15.69 -15.59 -2.15
CA MET A 47 -15.47 -17.06 -2.24
C MET A 47 -16.41 -17.68 -3.28
N PRO A 48 -16.08 -18.85 -3.89
CA PRO A 48 -15.06 -19.83 -3.51
C PRO A 48 -13.78 -19.83 -4.35
N ARG A 49 -13.59 -18.98 -5.34
CA ARG A 49 -12.45 -19.04 -6.27
C ARG A 49 -11.82 -17.68 -6.52
N PHE A 50 -11.57 -16.92 -5.46
CA PHE A 50 -10.84 -15.67 -5.61
C PHE A 50 -9.37 -15.95 -5.93
N MET A 51 -8.85 -15.24 -6.94
CA MET A 51 -7.43 -15.18 -7.25
C MET A 51 -7.09 -13.75 -7.69
N GLY A 52 -6.07 -13.18 -7.07
CA GLY A 52 -5.61 -11.83 -7.37
C GLY A 52 -4.11 -11.69 -7.11
N ILE A 53 -3.53 -10.64 -7.65
CA ILE A 53 -2.15 -10.24 -7.40
C ILE A 53 -2.16 -8.94 -6.62
N CYS A 54 -1.38 -8.91 -5.55
CA CYS A 54 -1.13 -7.72 -4.77
C CYS A 54 0.34 -7.33 -4.90
N ILE A 55 0.59 -6.17 -5.49
CA ILE A 55 1.94 -5.59 -5.61
C ILE A 55 2.06 -4.49 -4.58
N ARG A 56 3.10 -4.55 -3.76
CA ARG A 56 3.43 -3.51 -2.79
C ARG A 56 4.75 -2.87 -3.13
N ILE A 57 4.73 -1.57 -3.41
CA ILE A 57 5.90 -0.79 -3.81
C ILE A 57 6.23 0.17 -2.67
N SER A 58 7.42 0.01 -2.08
CA SER A 58 7.83 0.84 -0.96
C SER A 58 8.14 2.28 -1.41
N LYS A 59 7.83 3.28 -0.56
CA LYS A 59 8.23 4.67 -0.79
C LYS A 59 9.75 4.81 -1.01
N LYS A 60 10.55 4.03 -0.28
CA LYS A 60 12.02 4.00 -0.45
C LYS A 60 12.43 3.62 -1.87
N TYR A 61 11.72 2.67 -2.49
CA TYR A 61 11.95 2.29 -3.87
C TYR A 61 11.51 3.40 -4.84
N MET A 62 10.31 3.94 -4.67
CA MET A 62 9.74 4.98 -5.53
C MET A 62 10.55 6.28 -5.51
N ARG A 63 11.08 6.69 -4.35
CA ARG A 63 11.94 7.90 -4.20
C ARG A 63 13.20 7.87 -5.05
N LYS A 64 13.64 6.71 -5.52
CA LYS A 64 14.78 6.61 -6.44
C LYS A 64 14.48 7.17 -7.83
N TYR A 65 13.20 7.21 -8.21
CA TYR A 65 12.75 7.54 -9.56
C TYR A 65 11.81 8.73 -9.61
N ILE A 66 11.11 9.02 -8.52
CA ILE A 66 10.12 10.09 -8.41
C ILE A 66 10.62 11.12 -7.39
N PRO A 67 11.20 12.26 -7.84
CA PRO A 67 11.82 13.25 -6.96
C PRO A 67 10.86 13.82 -5.91
N ASP A 68 9.67 14.25 -6.33
CA ASP A 68 8.69 14.93 -5.47
C ASP A 68 7.56 13.99 -5.02
N LEU A 69 7.89 12.72 -4.77
CA LEU A 69 6.92 11.68 -4.40
C LEU A 69 5.99 12.08 -3.24
N GLU A 70 6.51 12.85 -2.27
CA GLU A 70 5.75 13.28 -1.09
C GLU A 70 4.67 14.32 -1.42
N LEU A 71 4.77 14.97 -2.59
CA LEU A 71 3.80 15.94 -3.08
C LEU A 71 2.75 15.31 -4.00
N LEU A 72 2.85 14.01 -4.26
CA LEU A 72 1.95 13.28 -5.14
C LEU A 72 1.01 12.38 -4.34
N LYS A 73 -0.23 12.32 -4.80
CA LYS A 73 -1.26 11.38 -4.35
C LYS A 73 -1.69 10.54 -5.54
N PHE A 74 -1.70 9.23 -5.36
CA PHE A 74 -2.09 8.29 -6.40
C PHE A 74 -3.53 7.81 -6.21
N SER A 75 -4.30 7.77 -7.31
CA SER A 75 -5.66 7.23 -7.30
C SER A 75 -6.01 6.66 -8.66
N CYS A 76 -6.28 5.37 -8.72
CA CYS A 76 -6.74 4.71 -9.94
C CYS A 76 -7.64 3.51 -9.57
N ASN A 77 -8.80 3.44 -10.17
CA ASN A 77 -9.73 2.31 -10.09
C ASN A 77 -10.63 2.31 -11.33
N SER A 78 -11.28 1.19 -11.64
CA SER A 78 -12.11 1.02 -12.84
C SER A 78 -13.30 1.98 -12.93
N GLU A 79 -13.83 2.45 -11.79
CA GLU A 79 -14.98 3.37 -11.74
C GLU A 79 -14.60 4.83 -12.06
N SER A 80 -13.30 5.20 -11.95
CA SER A 80 -12.80 6.57 -12.14
C SER A 80 -12.13 6.83 -13.49
N ILE A 81 -12.20 5.88 -14.42
CA ILE A 81 -11.56 5.97 -15.74
C ILE A 81 -12.35 6.92 -16.65
N THR A 82 -11.63 7.84 -17.29
CA THR A 82 -12.13 8.75 -18.32
C THR A 82 -11.61 8.35 -19.70
N GLU A 83 -12.14 8.97 -20.76
CA GLU A 83 -11.62 8.74 -22.11
C GLU A 83 -10.12 9.05 -22.23
N GLU A 84 -9.63 10.06 -21.49
CA GLU A 84 -8.22 10.48 -21.51
C GLU A 84 -7.30 9.47 -20.79
N THR A 85 -7.81 8.79 -19.75
CA THR A 85 -7.02 7.86 -18.92
C THR A 85 -7.22 6.39 -19.28
N GLN A 86 -8.16 6.09 -20.20
CA GLN A 86 -8.50 4.72 -20.57
C GLN A 86 -7.32 3.96 -21.17
N GLU A 87 -6.54 4.59 -22.04
CA GLU A 87 -5.37 3.95 -22.66
C GLU A 87 -4.33 3.55 -21.60
N ALA A 88 -4.00 4.46 -20.69
CA ALA A 88 -3.06 4.23 -19.60
C ALA A 88 -3.56 3.12 -18.66
N TYR A 89 -4.86 3.11 -18.32
CA TYR A 89 -5.46 2.04 -17.54
C TYR A 89 -5.30 0.67 -18.20
N MET A 90 -5.58 0.57 -19.51
CA MET A 90 -5.43 -0.67 -20.27
C MET A 90 -3.98 -1.13 -20.39
N LYS A 91 -3.01 -0.20 -20.48
CA LYS A 91 -1.57 -0.53 -20.43
C LYS A 91 -1.21 -1.16 -19.08
N ILE A 92 -1.65 -0.55 -17.96
CA ILE A 92 -1.39 -1.10 -16.63
C ILE A 92 -2.02 -2.50 -16.51
N CYS A 93 -3.24 -2.72 -16.98
CA CYS A 93 -3.84 -4.06 -17.04
C CYS A 93 -2.98 -5.06 -17.83
N GLY A 94 -2.40 -4.62 -18.94
CA GLY A 94 -1.46 -5.42 -19.74
C GLY A 94 -0.21 -5.80 -18.94
N TYR A 95 0.41 -4.85 -18.26
CA TYR A 95 1.56 -5.06 -17.39
C TYR A 95 1.25 -6.01 -16.23
N MET A 96 0.08 -5.90 -15.61
CA MET A 96 -0.34 -6.81 -14.54
C MET A 96 -0.50 -8.26 -15.04
N LYS A 97 -1.02 -8.44 -16.27
CA LYS A 97 -1.07 -9.76 -16.92
C LYS A 97 0.32 -10.32 -17.18
N GLU A 98 1.24 -9.51 -17.68
CA GLU A 98 2.61 -9.91 -17.94
C GLU A 98 3.34 -10.31 -16.66
N LEU A 99 3.18 -9.55 -15.57
CA LEU A 99 3.71 -9.91 -14.25
C LEU A 99 3.17 -11.26 -13.76
N THR A 100 1.89 -11.54 -14.02
CA THR A 100 1.28 -12.84 -13.68
C THR A 100 1.99 -13.98 -14.39
N VAL A 101 2.22 -13.84 -15.69
CA VAL A 101 2.91 -14.85 -16.50
C VAL A 101 4.35 -15.05 -16.05
N LEU A 102 5.08 -13.96 -15.83
CA LEU A 102 6.47 -14.01 -15.35
C LEU A 102 6.60 -14.71 -14.00
N TYR A 103 5.65 -14.44 -13.08
CA TYR A 103 5.62 -15.10 -11.78
C TYR A 103 5.42 -16.62 -11.92
N MET A 104 4.56 -17.06 -12.84
CA MET A 104 4.32 -18.48 -13.08
C MET A 104 5.48 -19.18 -13.77
N GLU A 105 6.20 -18.49 -14.67
CA GLU A 105 7.33 -19.05 -15.41
C GLU A 105 8.60 -19.20 -14.57
N ASN A 106 8.78 -18.39 -13.54
CA ASN A 106 9.91 -18.38 -12.60
C ASN A 106 11.28 -18.56 -13.27
N ARG A 107 11.56 -17.82 -14.36
CA ARG A 107 12.84 -17.88 -15.09
C ARG A 107 13.94 -17.14 -14.32
N GLN A 108 15.20 -17.45 -14.61
CA GLN A 108 16.37 -16.79 -14.00
C GLN A 108 16.35 -15.26 -14.13
N SER A 109 15.77 -14.69 -15.19
CA SER A 109 15.62 -13.24 -15.40
C SER A 109 14.36 -12.63 -14.74
N TYR A 110 13.60 -13.42 -13.98
CA TYR A 110 12.32 -13.01 -13.40
C TYR A 110 12.37 -11.65 -12.68
N ALA A 111 13.29 -11.51 -11.72
CA ALA A 111 13.39 -10.30 -10.91
C ALA A 111 13.69 -9.04 -11.74
N LEU A 112 14.53 -9.15 -12.76
CA LEU A 112 14.87 -8.03 -13.66
C LEU A 112 13.66 -7.61 -14.50
N ARG A 113 12.93 -8.57 -15.05
CA ARG A 113 11.74 -8.30 -15.86
C ARG A 113 10.61 -7.70 -15.03
N CYS A 114 10.34 -8.26 -13.84
CA CYS A 114 9.35 -7.70 -12.93
C CYS A 114 9.71 -6.26 -12.51
N ASN A 115 10.98 -5.97 -12.24
CA ASN A 115 11.43 -4.61 -11.93
C ASN A 115 11.17 -3.64 -13.10
N GLY A 116 11.46 -4.05 -14.34
CA GLY A 116 11.18 -3.24 -15.53
C GLY A 116 9.69 -2.91 -15.64
N ILE A 117 8.83 -3.92 -15.54
CA ILE A 117 7.37 -3.74 -15.63
C ILE A 117 6.84 -2.86 -14.49
N VAL A 118 7.35 -3.02 -13.27
CA VAL A 118 6.95 -2.16 -12.13
C VAL A 118 7.31 -0.69 -12.39
N LEU A 119 8.45 -0.41 -13.04
CA LEU A 119 8.82 0.95 -13.41
C LEU A 119 7.88 1.52 -14.49
N GLU A 120 7.49 0.73 -15.49
CA GLU A 120 6.49 1.13 -16.50
C GLU A 120 5.13 1.42 -15.85
N ILE A 121 4.67 0.59 -14.92
CA ILE A 121 3.44 0.84 -14.15
C ILE A 121 3.56 2.15 -13.37
N LEU A 122 4.68 2.40 -12.71
CA LEU A 122 4.89 3.64 -11.96
C LEU A 122 4.90 4.86 -12.88
N ALA A 123 5.46 4.76 -14.09
CA ALA A 123 5.43 5.84 -15.07
C ALA A 123 3.99 6.18 -15.48
N GLU A 124 3.18 5.19 -15.87
CA GLU A 124 1.78 5.42 -16.21
C GLU A 124 0.98 6.00 -15.01
N LEU A 125 1.28 5.57 -13.78
CA LEU A 125 0.63 6.12 -12.59
C LEU A 125 1.01 7.58 -12.34
N VAL A 126 2.28 7.95 -12.53
CA VAL A 126 2.75 9.34 -12.37
C VAL A 126 2.12 10.23 -13.42
N ASP A 127 2.10 9.80 -14.69
CA ASP A 127 1.68 10.63 -15.80
C ASP A 127 0.14 10.81 -15.87
N HIS A 128 -0.63 9.80 -15.44
CA HIS A 128 -2.09 9.79 -15.69
C HIS A 128 -2.95 9.63 -14.44
N PHE A 129 -2.41 9.16 -13.31
CA PHE A 129 -3.16 8.81 -12.11
C PHE A 129 -2.57 9.39 -10.83
N SER A 130 -1.72 10.43 -10.97
CA SER A 130 -1.23 11.21 -9.85
C SER A 130 -1.80 12.61 -9.86
N GLU A 131 -2.07 13.13 -8.67
CA GLU A 131 -2.46 14.51 -8.46
C GLU A 131 -1.50 15.16 -7.45
N PRO A 132 -1.17 16.46 -7.60
CA PRO A 132 -0.48 17.17 -6.55
C PRO A 132 -1.28 17.07 -5.26
N MET A 133 -0.62 16.75 -4.16
CA MET A 133 -1.24 16.87 -2.85
C MET A 133 -1.64 18.32 -2.68
N ALA A 134 -2.95 18.59 -2.72
CA ALA A 134 -3.47 19.95 -2.70
C ALA A 134 -2.89 20.72 -1.51
N GLU A 135 -2.55 22.01 -1.70
CA GLU A 135 -2.19 22.97 -0.65
C GLU A 135 -3.20 23.05 0.51
N SER A 136 -4.35 22.37 0.36
CA SER A 136 -5.43 22.27 1.34
C SER A 136 -5.22 21.24 2.46
N MET A 137 -4.15 20.45 2.47
CA MET A 137 -3.80 19.74 3.69
C MET A 137 -3.35 20.77 4.72
N SER A 138 -4.16 20.91 5.76
CA SER A 138 -3.81 21.81 6.86
C SER A 138 -2.43 21.40 7.41
N VAL A 139 -1.66 22.39 7.88
CA VAL A 139 -0.38 22.13 8.59
C VAL A 139 -0.57 21.07 9.69
N THR A 140 -1.77 20.99 10.23
CA THR A 140 -2.19 20.01 11.24
C THR A 140 -2.27 18.58 10.67
N ASP A 141 -2.70 18.40 9.43
CA ASP A 141 -2.84 17.06 8.82
C ASP A 141 -1.50 16.54 8.31
N LEU A 142 -0.64 17.42 7.79
CA LEU A 142 0.76 17.11 7.50
C LEU A 142 1.50 16.69 8.77
N GLY A 143 1.28 17.38 9.89
CA GLY A 143 1.87 17.01 11.18
C GLY A 143 1.37 15.67 11.72
N LYS A 144 0.09 15.33 11.52
CA LYS A 144 -0.46 14.01 11.88
C LYS A 144 0.16 12.90 11.01
N PHE A 145 0.25 13.13 9.71
CA PHE A 145 0.84 12.19 8.77
C PHE A 145 2.31 11.90 9.10
N SER A 146 3.11 12.96 9.32
CA SER A 146 4.52 12.84 9.72
C SER A 146 4.69 12.02 11.00
N ARG A 147 3.87 12.29 12.04
CA ARG A 147 3.90 11.53 13.30
C ARG A 147 3.51 10.08 13.14
N MET A 148 2.49 9.80 12.30
CA MET A 148 2.11 8.42 11.98
C MET A 148 3.23 7.70 11.23
N GLU A 149 3.90 8.42 10.34
CA GLU A 149 5.06 7.90 9.64
C GLU A 149 6.22 7.57 10.58
N GLU A 150 6.53 8.44 11.52
CA GLU A 150 7.60 8.26 12.49
C GLU A 150 7.37 7.03 13.38
N ILE A 151 6.17 6.88 13.95
CA ILE A 151 5.87 5.74 14.82
C ILE A 151 5.84 4.41 14.08
N CYS A 152 5.39 4.40 12.82
CA CYS A 152 5.41 3.18 12.03
C CYS A 152 6.82 2.77 11.63
N ASN A 153 7.73 3.74 11.32
CA ASN A 153 9.15 3.44 11.11
C ASN A 153 9.77 2.85 12.38
N TYR A 154 9.51 3.48 13.52
CA TYR A 154 9.98 2.97 14.80
C TYR A 154 9.57 1.52 15.03
N VAL A 155 8.32 1.18 14.75
CA VAL A 155 7.82 -0.20 14.89
C VAL A 155 8.51 -1.16 13.90
N GLU A 156 8.67 -0.76 12.63
CA GLU A 156 9.34 -1.60 11.62
C GLU A 156 10.83 -1.83 11.94
N ASP A 157 11.51 -0.84 12.50
CA ASP A 157 12.92 -0.93 12.85
C ASP A 157 13.15 -1.74 14.14
N HIS A 158 12.15 -1.78 15.06
CA HIS A 158 12.29 -2.35 16.40
C HIS A 158 11.25 -3.47 16.72
N TYR A 159 10.53 -4.01 15.72
CA TYR A 159 9.44 -4.97 15.96
C TYR A 159 9.83 -6.23 16.76
N MET A 160 11.10 -6.63 16.70
CA MET A 160 11.65 -7.75 17.47
C MET A 160 11.82 -7.43 18.95
N GLU A 161 11.88 -6.16 19.32
CA GLU A 161 12.14 -5.69 20.67
C GLU A 161 10.83 -5.62 21.49
N ALA A 162 10.97 -5.50 22.82
CA ALA A 162 9.83 -5.30 23.71
C ALA A 162 9.37 -3.84 23.68
N ILE A 163 8.59 -3.44 22.67
CA ILE A 163 8.05 -2.09 22.55
C ILE A 163 6.82 -1.94 23.45
N SER A 164 6.89 -1.03 24.42
CA SER A 164 5.75 -0.64 25.25
C SER A 164 4.97 0.54 24.65
N LEU A 165 3.75 0.75 25.13
CA LEU A 165 2.98 1.96 24.77
C LEU A 165 3.66 3.26 25.22
N GLN A 166 4.47 3.19 26.29
CA GLN A 166 5.20 4.34 26.77
C GLN A 166 6.33 4.70 25.81
N ASP A 167 7.13 3.72 25.38
CA ASP A 167 8.23 3.91 24.43
C ASP A 167 7.72 4.51 23.11
N ALA A 168 6.62 3.94 22.60
CA ALA A 168 5.98 4.43 21.39
C ALA A 168 5.44 5.86 21.51
N ALA A 169 4.92 6.25 22.66
CA ALA A 169 4.45 7.61 22.92
C ALA A 169 5.63 8.60 23.02
N GLU A 170 6.71 8.18 23.66
CA GLU A 170 7.93 8.99 23.83
C GLU A 170 8.60 9.29 22.49
N THR A 171 8.58 8.35 21.55
CA THR A 171 9.10 8.56 20.17
C THR A 171 8.46 9.79 19.52
N LEU A 172 7.17 10.04 19.77
CA LEU A 172 6.44 11.19 19.22
C LEU A 172 6.40 12.41 20.17
N GLY A 173 7.04 12.34 21.34
CA GLY A 173 6.94 13.36 22.38
C GLY A 173 5.52 13.52 22.95
N LEU A 174 4.73 12.44 22.97
CA LEU A 174 3.34 12.43 23.41
C LEU A 174 3.19 11.71 24.75
N ASN A 175 2.17 12.09 25.54
CA ASN A 175 1.77 11.23 26.66
C ASN A 175 1.03 10.00 26.16
N LYS A 176 1.09 8.92 26.94
CA LYS A 176 0.54 7.60 26.59
C LYS A 176 -0.95 7.63 26.24
N ASP A 177 -1.76 8.36 27.00
CA ASP A 177 -3.21 8.37 26.80
C ASP A 177 -3.60 9.12 25.52
N TYR A 178 -2.91 10.21 25.22
CA TYR A 178 -3.10 10.93 23.98
C TYR A 178 -2.61 10.11 22.79
N PHE A 179 -1.45 9.47 22.90
CA PHE A 179 -0.90 8.59 21.89
C PHE A 179 -1.87 7.45 21.54
N CYS A 180 -2.46 6.76 22.53
CA CYS A 180 -3.42 5.68 22.29
C CYS A 180 -4.63 6.16 21.49
N ARG A 181 -5.18 7.33 21.83
CA ARG A 181 -6.31 7.93 21.10
C ARG A 181 -5.90 8.36 19.70
N PHE A 182 -4.80 9.08 19.59
CA PHE A 182 -4.22 9.55 18.32
C PHE A 182 -3.97 8.39 17.37
N PHE A 183 -3.28 7.34 17.84
CA PHE A 183 -2.96 6.18 17.03
C PHE A 183 -4.23 5.46 16.57
N LYS A 184 -5.15 5.14 17.49
CA LYS A 184 -6.40 4.46 17.16
C LYS A 184 -7.29 5.27 16.19
N GLN A 185 -7.32 6.59 16.34
CA GLN A 185 -8.10 7.48 15.50
C GLN A 185 -7.58 7.54 14.07
N ASN A 186 -6.23 7.50 13.88
CA ASN A 186 -5.61 7.55 12.56
C ASN A 186 -5.43 6.18 11.91
N MET A 187 -5.29 5.09 12.70
CA MET A 187 -5.04 3.73 12.21
C MET A 187 -6.27 2.82 12.22
N GLY A 188 -7.37 3.23 12.86
CA GLY A 188 -8.54 2.40 13.04
C GLY A 188 -8.37 1.23 14.04
N ILE A 189 -7.14 0.91 14.44
CA ILE A 189 -6.80 -0.18 15.37
C ILE A 189 -5.90 0.33 16.49
N SER A 190 -5.82 -0.43 17.61
CA SER A 190 -4.90 -0.09 18.70
C SER A 190 -3.44 -0.30 18.28
N PHE A 191 -2.52 0.45 18.92
CA PHE A 191 -1.08 0.29 18.70
C PHE A 191 -0.58 -1.15 18.91
N ILE A 192 -1.04 -1.81 19.98
CA ILE A 192 -0.66 -3.19 20.27
C ILE A 192 -1.13 -4.15 19.16
N ASN A 193 -2.34 -3.96 18.65
CA ASN A 193 -2.83 -4.75 17.52
C ASN A 193 -2.02 -4.50 16.24
N TYR A 194 -1.60 -3.27 16.01
CA TYR A 194 -0.73 -2.93 14.90
C TYR A 194 0.65 -3.60 15.03
N LEU A 195 1.31 -3.45 16.18
CA LEU A 195 2.60 -4.09 16.46
C LEU A 195 2.55 -5.61 16.28
N ASN A 196 1.50 -6.26 16.79
CA ASN A 196 1.33 -7.71 16.62
C ASN A 196 1.12 -8.09 15.15
N ARG A 197 0.40 -7.28 14.35
CA ARG A 197 0.26 -7.53 12.91
C ARG A 197 1.60 -7.41 12.16
N VAL A 198 2.41 -6.41 12.50
CA VAL A 198 3.76 -6.26 11.93
C VAL A 198 4.60 -7.50 12.25
N ARG A 199 4.63 -7.94 13.51
CA ARG A 199 5.36 -9.15 13.94
C ARG A 199 4.90 -10.39 13.19
N ILE A 200 3.60 -10.61 13.08
CA ILE A 200 3.04 -11.77 12.37
C ILE A 200 3.40 -11.69 10.86
N SER A 201 3.38 -10.51 10.27
CA SER A 201 3.76 -10.34 8.86
C SER A 201 5.22 -10.73 8.61
N HIS A 202 6.15 -10.32 9.47
CA HIS A 202 7.55 -10.68 9.36
C HIS A 202 7.77 -12.20 9.59
N ILE A 203 7.15 -12.78 10.62
CA ILE A 203 7.22 -14.24 10.86
C ILE A 203 6.71 -15.02 9.64
N TYR A 204 5.62 -14.57 9.03
CA TYR A 204 5.08 -15.23 7.84
C TYR A 204 6.04 -15.15 6.64
N GLN A 205 6.69 -14.01 6.45
CA GLN A 205 7.71 -13.85 5.40
C GLN A 205 8.93 -14.75 5.65
N ASP A 206 9.41 -14.81 6.88
CA ASP A 206 10.53 -15.68 7.25
C ASP A 206 10.22 -17.17 7.02
N LEU A 207 9.00 -17.60 7.36
CA LEU A 207 8.55 -18.98 7.13
C LEU A 207 8.48 -19.37 5.65
N ILE A 208 8.11 -18.43 4.76
CA ILE A 208 8.06 -18.69 3.31
C ILE A 208 9.49 -18.75 2.72
N HIS A 209 10.42 -18.00 3.27
CA HIS A 209 11.79 -17.94 2.76
C HIS A 209 12.75 -18.97 3.41
N THR A 210 12.32 -19.70 4.43
CA THR A 210 13.12 -20.72 5.12
C THR A 210 12.86 -22.16 4.66
N ASP A 211 12.03 -22.38 3.64
CA ASP A 211 11.81 -23.70 3.01
C ASP A 211 12.81 -24.00 1.87
N GLU A 212 14.05 -23.44 1.95
CA GLU A 212 15.22 -23.85 1.15
C GLU A 212 16.30 -24.50 2.01
#